data_81222f1d9d88c266ce4f91d33ca0d68f
#
_entry.id   81222f1d9d88c266ce4f91d33ca0d68f
#
_cell.length_a   1.000
_cell.length_b   1.000
_cell.length_c   1.000
_cell.angle_alpha   90.00
_cell.angle_beta   90.00
_cell.angle_gamma   90.00
#
_symmetry.space_group_name_H-M   'P 1'
#
loop_
_entity.id
_entity.type
_entity.pdbx_description
1 polymer ?
#
loop_
_entity_poly.entity_id
_entity_poly.type
_entity_poly.pdbx_seq_one_letter_code
_entity_poly.pdbx_strand_id
1 'polypeptide(L)'
;HYHLKTPLLDWSHSFFVALYFAFEDLEPEQEKYRVIYQLNDFLPPEQDVIITPKIKIGARINSQNGVFTKLTSYHLEELASYNRPEYLGKGVPFISKYLISSKLRMDVLNFLASINIDPYTIYPDLLGKMKACEIGIDNAIAEINLEYQD
;
A
#
# COMPACT_ATOMS: atom_id res chain seq x y z
N HIS A 1 11.80 6.80 6.37
CA HIS A 1 10.82 6.10 7.21
C HIS A 1 10.61 6.71 8.60
N TYR A 2 11.40 7.66 9.03
CA TYR A 2 11.21 8.38 10.28
C TYR A 2 10.82 9.83 10.01
N HIS A 3 9.77 10.05 9.17
CA HIS A 3 9.29 11.37 8.75
C HIS A 3 10.31 12.26 8.03
N LEU A 4 11.41 11.69 7.52
CA LEU A 4 12.31 12.41 6.63
C LEU A 4 11.64 12.61 5.27
N LYS A 5 11.52 13.85 4.83
CA LYS A 5 11.06 14.17 3.48
C LYS A 5 12.10 13.68 2.48
N THR A 6 11.75 12.68 1.69
CA THR A 6 12.60 12.14 0.62
C THR A 6 11.94 12.36 -0.73
N PRO A 7 12.69 12.48 -1.82
CA PRO A 7 12.14 12.54 -3.19
C PRO A 7 11.76 11.14 -3.70
N LEU A 8 11.59 10.17 -2.80
CA LEU A 8 11.26 8.80 -3.13
C LEU A 8 9.80 8.52 -2.79
N LEU A 9 9.12 7.79 -3.68
CA LEU A 9 7.81 7.24 -3.42
C LEU A 9 7.96 5.76 -3.08
N ASP A 10 7.36 5.35 -1.98
CA ASP A 10 7.40 3.99 -1.46
C ASP A 10 6.43 3.08 -2.25
N TRP A 11 6.90 1.88 -2.61
CA TRP A 11 6.12 0.82 -3.23
C TRP A 11 6.39 -0.51 -2.54
N SER A 12 5.55 -1.49 -2.79
CA SER A 12 5.77 -2.88 -2.42
C SER A 12 5.68 -3.80 -3.63
N HIS A 13 6.53 -4.82 -3.70
CA HIS A 13 6.37 -5.90 -4.67
C HIS A 13 5.18 -6.82 -4.37
N SER A 14 4.60 -6.70 -3.16
CA SER A 14 3.45 -7.51 -2.74
C SER A 14 2.16 -6.71 -2.83
N PHE A 15 1.22 -7.19 -3.65
CA PHE A 15 -0.14 -6.64 -3.69
C PHE A 15 -0.81 -6.67 -2.31
N PHE A 16 -0.63 -7.75 -1.55
CA PHE A 16 -1.25 -7.89 -0.22
C PHE A 16 -0.66 -6.93 0.82
N VAL A 17 0.62 -6.61 0.72
CA VAL A 17 1.24 -5.56 1.56
C VAL A 17 0.68 -4.19 1.18
N ALA A 18 0.54 -3.89 -0.11
CA ALA A 18 -0.09 -2.65 -0.56
C ALA A 18 -1.56 -2.56 -0.11
N LEU A 19 -2.28 -3.70 -0.15
CA LEU A 19 -3.65 -3.80 0.35
C LEU A 19 -3.72 -3.54 1.86
N TYR A 20 -2.77 -4.06 2.64
CA TYR A 20 -2.66 -3.78 4.07
C TYR A 20 -2.52 -2.27 4.31
N PHE A 21 -1.57 -1.60 3.67
CA PHE A 21 -1.37 -0.14 3.81
C PHE A 21 -2.61 0.67 3.41
N ALA A 22 -3.37 0.21 2.42
CA ALA A 22 -4.59 0.89 2.02
C ALA A 22 -5.70 0.81 3.08
N PHE A 23 -5.68 -0.19 3.97
CA PHE A 23 -6.74 -0.46 4.92
C PHE A 23 -6.33 -0.37 6.41
N GLU A 24 -5.04 -0.17 6.72
CA GLU A 24 -4.56 -0.17 8.11
C GLU A 24 -5.15 0.97 8.95
N ASP A 25 -5.29 2.16 8.37
CA ASP A 25 -5.81 3.32 9.09
C ASP A 25 -7.33 3.44 8.93
N LEU A 26 -7.99 3.92 9.98
CA LEU A 26 -9.36 4.41 9.88
C LEU A 26 -9.39 5.67 9.02
N GLU A 27 -10.21 5.63 7.97
CA GLU A 27 -10.50 6.83 7.18
C GLU A 27 -11.72 7.56 7.75
N PRO A 28 -11.82 8.86 7.51
CA PRO A 28 -13.06 9.59 7.75
C PRO A 28 -14.23 8.89 7.03
N GLU A 29 -15.39 8.84 7.66
CA GLU A 29 -16.61 8.17 7.14
C GLU A 29 -17.02 8.59 5.72
N GLN A 30 -16.45 9.67 5.20
CA GLN A 30 -16.76 10.24 3.89
C GLN A 30 -16.07 9.53 2.73
N GLU A 31 -14.99 8.80 2.98
CA GLU A 31 -14.21 8.15 1.92
C GLU A 31 -14.82 6.78 1.55
N LYS A 32 -15.40 6.73 0.36
CA LYS A 32 -16.08 5.51 -0.15
C LYS A 32 -15.13 4.42 -0.64
N TYR A 33 -13.92 4.81 -1.03
CA TYR A 33 -12.95 3.92 -1.69
C TYR A 33 -11.55 4.10 -1.15
N ARG A 34 -10.85 3.00 -1.02
CA ARG A 34 -9.39 2.91 -0.87
C ARG A 34 -8.76 2.75 -2.24
N VAL A 35 -7.57 3.27 -2.42
CA VAL A 35 -6.90 3.30 -3.71
C VAL A 35 -5.59 2.54 -3.65
N ILE A 36 -5.40 1.62 -4.60
CA ILE A 36 -4.12 0.95 -4.83
C ILE A 36 -3.65 1.30 -6.24
N TYR A 37 -2.42 1.72 -6.36
CA TYR A 37 -1.75 1.88 -7.64
C TYR A 37 -0.83 0.70 -7.90
N GLN A 38 -0.90 0.14 -9.10
CA GLN A 38 0.01 -0.88 -9.59
C GLN A 38 0.89 -0.27 -10.67
N LEU A 39 2.20 -0.37 -10.48
CA LEU A 39 3.20 -0.01 -11.46
C LEU A 39 3.61 -1.28 -12.22
N ASN A 40 3.44 -1.28 -13.53
CA ASN A 40 3.88 -2.38 -14.39
C ASN A 40 5.29 -2.06 -14.90
N ASP A 41 6.25 -2.94 -14.63
CA ASP A 41 7.65 -2.77 -14.96
C ASP A 41 7.91 -3.10 -16.45
N PHE A 42 7.40 -2.23 -17.32
CA PHE A 42 7.66 -2.26 -18.77
C PHE A 42 8.46 -1.04 -19.24
N LEU A 43 9.15 -0.39 -18.28
CA LEU A 43 9.99 0.75 -18.62
C LEU A 43 11.17 0.31 -19.49
N PRO A 44 11.55 1.11 -20.48
CA PRO A 44 12.82 0.93 -21.15
C PRO A 44 13.96 0.96 -20.11
N PRO A 45 14.95 0.08 -20.21
CA PRO A 45 16.05 -0.01 -19.23
C PRO A 45 16.86 1.28 -19.05
N GLU A 46 16.64 2.27 -19.90
CA GLU A 46 17.30 3.59 -19.87
C GLU A 46 16.69 4.54 -18.83
N GLN A 47 15.54 4.22 -18.24
CA GLN A 47 14.91 5.02 -17.21
C GLN A 47 14.98 4.28 -15.87
N ASP A 48 16.07 4.51 -15.13
CA ASP A 48 16.25 4.05 -13.73
C ASP A 48 15.26 4.77 -12.79
N VAL A 49 13.96 4.54 -13.01
CA VAL A 49 12.90 5.10 -12.16
C VAL A 49 12.72 4.27 -10.90
N ILE A 50 12.93 2.94 -11.01
CA ILE A 50 12.75 2.01 -9.89
C ILE A 50 14.07 1.80 -9.17
N ILE A 51 14.09 2.10 -7.86
CA ILE A 51 15.23 1.92 -6.98
C ILE A 51 14.96 0.75 -6.05
N THR A 52 15.66 -0.35 -6.27
CA THR A 52 15.68 -1.46 -5.33
C THR A 52 16.80 -1.23 -4.31
N PRO A 53 16.51 -1.22 -3.00
CA PRO A 53 17.55 -1.06 -1.98
C PRO A 53 18.60 -2.15 -2.09
N LYS A 54 19.86 -1.77 -2.31
CA LYS A 54 21.00 -2.72 -2.34
C LYS A 54 21.36 -3.24 -0.95
N ILE A 55 21.03 -2.48 0.09
CA ILE A 55 21.33 -2.79 1.48
C ILE A 55 20.00 -3.04 2.18
N LYS A 56 19.78 -4.28 2.58
CA LYS A 56 18.63 -4.69 3.39
C LYS A 56 18.86 -4.32 4.87
N ILE A 57 19.17 -3.04 5.14
CA ILE A 57 19.30 -2.53 6.50
C ILE A 57 17.91 -2.16 6.98
N GLY A 58 17.40 -2.94 7.93
CA GLY A 58 16.15 -2.68 8.61
C GLY A 58 15.09 -3.76 8.34
N ALA A 59 14.51 -4.25 9.42
CA ALA A 59 13.50 -5.28 9.39
C ALA A 59 12.27 -4.86 8.57
N ARG A 60 11.88 -3.56 8.60
CA ARG A 60 10.73 -3.04 7.87
C ARG A 60 10.84 -3.16 6.36
N ILE A 61 11.99 -2.81 5.75
CA ILE A 61 12.16 -2.91 4.29
C ILE A 61 11.97 -4.34 3.81
N ASN A 62 12.43 -5.30 4.60
CA ASN A 62 12.28 -6.71 4.28
C ASN A 62 10.84 -7.20 4.44
N SER A 63 10.19 -6.87 5.56
CA SER A 63 8.81 -7.29 5.84
C SER A 63 7.80 -6.64 4.89
N GLN A 64 8.05 -5.40 4.48
CA GLN A 64 7.21 -4.67 3.55
C GLN A 64 7.52 -4.97 2.08
N ASN A 65 8.58 -5.75 1.80
CA ASN A 65 9.08 -6.03 0.44
C ASN A 65 9.22 -4.74 -0.38
N GLY A 66 9.83 -3.73 0.25
CA GLY A 66 9.82 -2.34 -0.19
C GLY A 66 10.73 -2.08 -1.38
N VAL A 67 10.28 -1.24 -2.27
CA VAL A 67 10.98 -0.69 -3.42
C VAL A 67 10.58 0.77 -3.57
N PHE A 68 11.38 1.57 -4.25
CA PHE A 68 11.16 3.00 -4.37
C PHE A 68 11.13 3.43 -5.84
N THR A 69 10.40 4.51 -6.12
CA THR A 69 10.61 5.27 -7.35
C THR A 69 11.22 6.62 -7.03
N LYS A 70 12.19 7.04 -7.83
CA LYS A 70 12.76 8.37 -7.76
C LYS A 70 11.90 9.32 -8.57
N LEU A 71 11.14 10.15 -7.88
CA LEU A 71 10.32 11.19 -8.48
C LEU A 71 11.03 12.53 -8.33
N THR A 72 11.86 12.90 -9.29
CA THR A 72 12.58 14.18 -9.24
C THR A 72 11.68 15.39 -9.47
N SER A 73 10.55 15.23 -10.12
CA SER A 73 9.55 16.28 -10.39
C SER A 73 8.22 15.73 -10.93
N TYR A 74 8.01 14.42 -10.86
CA TYR A 74 6.86 13.77 -11.46
C TYR A 74 5.87 13.33 -10.39
N HIS A 75 4.61 13.79 -10.54
CA HIS A 75 3.48 13.28 -9.77
C HIS A 75 2.97 11.96 -10.38
N LEU A 76 2.16 11.20 -9.65
CA LEU A 76 1.52 9.97 -10.16
C LEU A 76 0.77 10.20 -11.47
N GLU A 77 0.26 11.41 -11.70
CA GLU A 77 -0.41 11.82 -12.94
C GLU A 77 0.53 11.88 -14.13
N GLU A 78 1.79 12.28 -13.91
CA GLU A 78 2.81 12.25 -14.97
C GLU A 78 3.25 10.80 -15.27
N LEU A 79 3.34 9.94 -14.27
CA LEU A 79 3.53 8.51 -14.48
C LEU A 79 2.37 7.91 -15.31
N ALA A 80 1.15 8.40 -15.13
CA ALA A 80 0.02 8.00 -15.97
C ALA A 80 0.18 8.45 -17.44
N SER A 81 0.99 9.47 -17.73
CA SER A 81 1.28 9.88 -19.11
C SER A 81 2.09 8.83 -19.89
N TYR A 82 2.80 7.93 -19.20
CA TYR A 82 3.45 6.77 -19.81
C TYR A 82 2.47 5.68 -20.26
N ASN A 83 1.18 5.81 -19.95
CA ASN A 83 0.11 4.97 -20.52
C ASN A 83 -0.14 5.29 -22.01
N ARG A 84 0.88 5.72 -22.77
CA ARG A 84 0.77 5.97 -24.19
C ARG A 84 0.82 4.68 -25.00
N PRO A 85 0.07 4.59 -26.13
CA PRO A 85 0.05 3.40 -26.97
C PRO A 85 1.42 2.91 -27.45
N GLU A 86 2.38 3.81 -27.61
CA GLU A 86 3.76 3.55 -28.03
C GLU A 86 4.56 2.68 -27.02
N TYR A 87 4.20 2.76 -25.73
CA TYR A 87 4.81 1.94 -24.66
C TYR A 87 3.96 0.71 -24.31
N LEU A 88 2.71 0.66 -24.80
CA LEU A 88 1.71 -0.35 -24.48
C LEU A 88 1.72 -1.54 -25.44
N GLY A 89 2.81 -1.87 -26.10
CA GLY A 89 2.91 -2.96 -27.08
C GLY A 89 2.31 -4.31 -26.65
N LYS A 90 1.78 -4.39 -25.41
CA LYS A 90 1.08 -5.54 -24.84
C LYS A 90 -0.32 -5.22 -24.28
N GLY A 91 -0.84 -4.02 -24.49
CA GLY A 91 -2.19 -3.64 -24.02
C GLY A 91 -2.34 -3.47 -22.50
N VAL A 92 -1.24 -3.47 -21.75
CA VAL A 92 -1.23 -3.30 -20.28
C VAL A 92 -0.77 -1.88 -19.97
N PRO A 93 -1.52 -1.07 -19.21
CA PRO A 93 -1.11 0.27 -18.86
C PRO A 93 0.12 0.24 -17.94
N PHE A 94 0.97 1.27 -18.07
CA PHE A 94 2.15 1.43 -17.21
C PHE A 94 1.77 1.56 -15.74
N ILE A 95 0.71 2.33 -15.46
CA ILE A 95 0.11 2.46 -14.13
C ILE A 95 -1.36 2.06 -14.19
N SER A 96 -1.77 1.21 -13.26
CA SER A 96 -3.18 0.84 -13.04
C SER A 96 -3.64 1.35 -11.69
N LYS A 97 -4.89 1.81 -11.62
CA LYS A 97 -5.53 2.29 -10.39
C LYS A 97 -6.69 1.37 -10.03
N TYR A 98 -6.68 0.82 -8.83
CA TYR A 98 -7.74 -0.01 -8.29
C TYR A 98 -8.49 0.74 -7.20
N LEU A 99 -9.82 0.77 -7.29
CA LEU A 99 -10.72 1.34 -6.30
C LEU A 99 -11.39 0.20 -5.55
N ILE A 100 -11.19 0.15 -4.23
CA ILE A 100 -11.73 -0.90 -3.38
C ILE A 100 -12.64 -0.25 -2.35
N SER A 101 -13.85 -0.76 -2.16
CA SER A 101 -14.81 -0.19 -1.20
C SER A 101 -14.22 -0.15 0.21
N SER A 102 -14.29 1.01 0.87
CA SER A 102 -13.83 1.19 2.25
C SER A 102 -14.62 0.33 3.25
N LYS A 103 -15.84 -0.06 2.89
CA LYS A 103 -16.69 -0.95 3.72
C LYS A 103 -16.10 -2.34 3.90
N LEU A 104 -15.16 -2.75 3.05
CA LEU A 104 -14.49 -4.06 3.14
C LEU A 104 -13.33 -4.09 4.13
N ARG A 105 -13.10 -3.02 4.90
CA ARG A 105 -11.92 -2.89 5.78
C ARG A 105 -11.76 -4.11 6.70
N MET A 106 -12.79 -4.49 7.39
CA MET A 106 -12.76 -5.63 8.32
C MET A 106 -12.45 -6.94 7.62
N ASP A 107 -13.17 -7.22 6.52
CA ASP A 107 -12.99 -8.45 5.74
C ASP A 107 -11.56 -8.53 5.18
N VAL A 108 -11.05 -7.40 4.67
CA VAL A 108 -9.69 -7.31 4.13
C VAL A 108 -8.64 -7.54 5.22
N LEU A 109 -8.74 -6.87 6.37
CA LEU A 109 -7.75 -7.02 7.45
C LEU A 109 -7.78 -8.44 8.04
N ASN A 110 -8.95 -9.03 8.22
CA ASN A 110 -9.10 -10.41 8.70
C ASN A 110 -8.53 -11.41 7.68
N PHE A 111 -8.80 -11.23 6.41
CA PHE A 111 -8.20 -12.04 5.35
C PHE A 111 -6.67 -11.94 5.36
N LEU A 112 -6.13 -10.73 5.41
CA LEU A 112 -4.68 -10.50 5.42
C LEU A 112 -4.02 -11.12 6.65
N ALA A 113 -4.64 -11.01 7.84
CA ALA A 113 -4.16 -11.65 9.06
C ALA A 113 -4.13 -13.19 8.91
N SER A 114 -5.11 -13.79 8.24
CA SER A 114 -5.15 -15.23 8.00
C SER A 114 -3.99 -15.76 7.14
N ILE A 115 -3.35 -14.89 6.36
CA ILE A 115 -2.16 -15.19 5.56
C ILE A 115 -0.87 -14.57 6.12
N ASN A 116 -0.86 -14.24 7.42
CA ASN A 116 0.27 -13.65 8.16
C ASN A 116 0.72 -12.27 7.64
N ILE A 117 -0.22 -11.48 7.12
CA ILE A 117 0.02 -10.06 6.80
C ILE A 117 -0.79 -9.24 7.80
N ASP A 118 -0.14 -8.87 8.89
CA ASP A 118 -0.70 -8.19 10.03
C ASP A 118 0.26 -7.09 10.53
N PRO A 119 -0.16 -6.26 11.52
CA PRO A 119 0.71 -5.20 12.04
C PRO A 119 2.06 -5.70 12.56
N TYR A 120 2.14 -6.90 13.14
CA TYR A 120 3.38 -7.43 13.72
C TYR A 120 4.37 -7.84 12.64
N THR A 121 3.88 -8.37 11.52
CA THR A 121 4.71 -8.80 10.40
C THR A 121 5.14 -7.61 9.54
N ILE A 122 4.26 -6.63 9.32
CA ILE A 122 4.53 -5.41 8.53
C ILE A 122 5.46 -4.46 9.27
N TYR A 123 5.26 -4.30 10.60
CA TYR A 123 6.06 -3.44 11.47
C TYR A 123 6.68 -4.29 12.59
N PRO A 124 7.84 -4.91 12.37
CA PRO A 124 8.46 -5.81 13.36
C PRO A 124 9.13 -5.04 14.52
N ASP A 125 8.45 -4.05 15.06
CA ASP A 125 8.88 -3.18 16.16
C ASP A 125 7.69 -2.74 17.02
N LEU A 126 7.91 -1.75 17.92
CA LEU A 126 6.85 -1.24 18.79
C LEU A 126 5.65 -0.67 18.03
N LEU A 127 5.87 -0.10 16.82
CA LEU A 127 4.78 0.43 16.02
C LEU A 127 3.78 -0.66 15.61
N GLY A 128 4.27 -1.86 15.28
CA GLY A 128 3.39 -2.99 14.96
C GLY A 128 2.47 -3.37 16.12
N LYS A 129 2.99 -3.34 17.35
CA LYS A 129 2.17 -3.59 18.55
C LYS A 129 1.10 -2.52 18.74
N MET A 130 1.44 -1.25 18.55
CA MET A 130 0.51 -0.13 18.66
C MET A 130 -0.60 -0.24 17.61
N LYS A 131 -0.26 -0.46 16.35
CA LYS A 131 -1.24 -0.62 15.27
C LYS A 131 -2.13 -1.85 15.46
N ALA A 132 -1.60 -2.95 16.00
CA ALA A 132 -2.43 -4.11 16.34
C ALA A 132 -3.48 -3.79 17.41
N CYS A 133 -3.11 -3.01 18.43
CA CYS A 133 -4.05 -2.54 19.44
C CYS A 133 -5.12 -1.61 18.84
N GLU A 134 -4.73 -0.67 17.96
CA GLU A 134 -5.65 0.24 17.28
C GLU A 134 -6.69 -0.55 16.45
N ILE A 135 -6.24 -1.46 15.60
CA ILE A 135 -7.12 -2.32 14.80
C ILE A 135 -8.04 -3.17 15.69
N GLY A 136 -7.52 -3.69 16.81
CA GLY A 136 -8.33 -4.47 17.77
C GLY A 136 -9.44 -3.63 18.41
N ILE A 137 -9.17 -2.37 18.77
CA ILE A 137 -10.17 -1.44 19.30
C ILE A 137 -11.22 -1.12 18.24
N ASP A 138 -10.80 -0.83 17.02
CA ASP A 138 -11.70 -0.52 15.90
C ASP A 138 -12.67 -1.68 15.62
N ASN A 139 -12.14 -2.90 15.65
CA ASN A 139 -12.93 -4.12 15.47
C ASN A 139 -13.98 -4.28 16.57
N ALA A 140 -13.59 -4.09 17.82
CA ALA A 140 -14.52 -4.19 18.96
C ALA A 140 -15.63 -3.11 18.89
N ILE A 141 -15.29 -1.89 18.49
CA ILE A 141 -16.27 -0.81 18.30
C ILE A 141 -17.24 -1.16 17.18
N ALA A 142 -16.73 -1.70 16.06
CA ALA A 142 -17.58 -2.09 14.92
C ALA A 142 -18.56 -3.22 15.30
N GLU A 143 -18.13 -4.22 16.05
CA GLU A 143 -18.99 -5.32 16.56
C GLU A 143 -20.09 -4.77 17.48
N ILE A 144 -19.75 -3.90 18.43
CA ILE A 144 -20.72 -3.26 19.32
C ILE A 144 -21.78 -2.49 18.52
N ASN A 145 -21.37 -1.69 17.53
CA ASN A 145 -22.29 -0.91 16.72
C ASN A 145 -23.25 -1.76 15.88
N LEU A 146 -22.86 -2.97 15.50
CA LEU A 146 -23.74 -3.91 14.80
C LEU A 146 -24.80 -4.50 15.72
N GLU A 147 -24.45 -4.80 16.97
CA GLU A 147 -25.39 -5.36 17.97
C GLU A 147 -26.49 -4.36 18.40
N TYR A 148 -26.23 -3.05 18.27
CA TYR A 148 -27.23 -2.00 18.64
C TYR A 148 -28.06 -1.49 17.46
N GLN A 149 -27.92 -2.04 16.25
CA GLN A 149 -28.71 -1.67 15.08
C GLN A 149 -29.88 -2.63 14.79
N ASP A 150 -30.00 -3.73 15.56
CA ASP A 150 -31.14 -4.66 15.59
C ASP A 150 -32.13 -4.29 16.73
#